data_60d2b4af71ea8edaf89ed3e5354fc618
#
_entry.id   60d2b4af71ea8edaf89ed3e5354fc618
#
_cell.length_a   1.000
_cell.length_b   1.000
_cell.length_c   1.000
_cell.angle_alpha   90.00
_cell.angle_beta   90.00
_cell.angle_gamma   90.00
#
_symmetry.space_group_name_H-M   'P 1'
#
loop_
_entity.id
_entity.type
_entity.pdbx_description
1 polymer ?
#
loop_
_entity_poly.entity_id
_entity_poly.type
_entity_poly.pdbx_seq_one_letter_code
_entity_poly.pdbx_strand_id
1 'polypeptide(L)'
;ETPTDLLEIREELTRSGYASRVKAAERKGRGTPTPAFAEYRTTGGYRVLCGKNNLQNEYITHKLATKTDFWFHAKNKPGSHVVMLLEGKGEPPAEDFTEAASIAAIFSAAEGAPLTEVDYTTVRNLKKAPGAKPGYVVYHTNWSATVSPDKDQIAKLRIK
;
A
#
# COMPACT_ATOMS: atom_id res chain seq x y z
N GLU A 1 12.21 -11.92 2.69
CA GLU A 1 12.14 -11.66 2.08
C GLU A 1 13.06 -11.70 1.59
N THR A 2 13.68 -12.48 1.74
CA THR A 2 14.09 -12.55 1.14
C THR A 2 14.62 -12.07 0.16
N PRO A 3 14.22 -12.42 -0.77
CA PRO A 3 14.44 -11.51 -1.80
C PRO A 3 14.33 -10.13 -1.24
N THR A 4 13.70 -10.01 -0.11
CA THR A 4 13.54 -8.73 0.52
C THR A 4 14.85 -8.09 0.92
N ASP A 5 15.74 -8.83 1.55
CA ASP A 5 17.01 -8.24 1.99
C ASP A 5 17.89 -7.87 0.80
N LEU A 6 17.96 -8.73 -0.19
CA LEU A 6 18.73 -8.43 -1.40
C LEU A 6 18.11 -7.26 -2.15
N LEU A 7 16.79 -7.20 -2.22
CA LEU A 7 16.11 -6.09 -2.85
C LEU A 7 16.36 -4.79 -2.12
N GLU A 8 16.43 -4.83 -0.80
CA GLU A 8 16.67 -3.63 -0.01
C GLU A 8 18.07 -3.08 -0.22
N ILE A 9 19.07 -3.97 -0.25
CA ILE A 9 20.44 -3.55 -0.54
C ILE A 9 20.50 -2.95 -1.93
N ARG A 10 19.86 -3.60 -2.88
CA ARG A 10 19.81 -3.12 -4.24
C ARG A 10 19.09 -1.78 -4.33
N GLU A 11 18.05 -1.58 -3.53
CA GLU A 11 17.35 -0.32 -3.48
C GLU A 11 18.21 0.81 -2.97
N GLU A 12 19.03 0.58 -1.99
CA GLU A 12 19.93 1.62 -1.50
C GLU A 12 20.86 2.12 -2.59
N LEU A 13 21.42 1.21 -3.37
CA LEU A 13 22.24 1.57 -4.52
C LEU A 13 21.42 2.21 -5.61
N THR A 14 20.25 1.67 -5.86
CA THR A 14 19.35 2.16 -6.89
C THR A 14 18.78 3.51 -6.54
N ARG A 15 18.60 3.81 -5.25
CA ARG A 15 18.06 5.09 -4.83
C ARG A 15 18.96 6.25 -5.24
N SER A 16 20.27 6.07 -5.18
CA SER A 16 21.20 7.08 -5.71
C SER A 16 21.00 7.27 -7.20
N GLY A 17 20.87 6.16 -7.93
CA GLY A 17 20.62 6.22 -9.36
C GLY A 17 19.24 6.79 -9.69
N TYR A 18 18.24 6.43 -8.90
CA TYR A 18 16.90 6.97 -9.06
C TYR A 18 16.89 8.49 -8.84
N ALA A 19 17.51 8.94 -7.76
CA ALA A 19 17.59 10.37 -7.47
C ALA A 19 18.29 11.11 -8.59
N SER A 20 19.37 10.54 -9.13
CA SER A 20 20.08 11.14 -10.24
C SER A 20 19.21 11.23 -11.48
N ARG A 21 18.44 10.20 -11.77
CA ARG A 21 17.52 10.20 -12.91
C ARG A 21 16.39 11.21 -12.74
N VAL A 22 15.88 11.33 -11.53
CA VAL A 22 14.84 12.30 -11.23
C VAL A 22 15.37 13.72 -11.44
N LYS A 23 16.57 14.01 -10.93
CA LYS A 23 17.19 15.31 -11.14
C LYS A 23 17.43 15.60 -12.60
N ALA A 24 17.83 14.60 -13.37
CA ALA A 24 18.02 14.77 -14.81
C ALA A 24 16.71 15.07 -15.52
N ALA A 25 15.63 14.40 -15.11
CA ALA A 25 14.31 14.66 -15.66
C ALA A 25 13.84 16.08 -15.33
N GLU A 26 14.09 16.52 -14.12
CA GLU A 26 13.76 17.88 -13.71
C GLU A 26 14.51 18.91 -14.54
N ARG A 27 15.80 18.65 -14.78
CA ARG A 27 16.61 19.53 -15.61
C ARG A 27 16.09 19.63 -17.04
N LYS A 28 15.36 18.61 -17.49
CA LYS A 28 14.74 18.64 -18.80
C LYS A 28 13.39 19.36 -18.80
N GLY A 29 13.05 20.01 -17.69
CA GLY A 29 11.81 20.77 -17.60
C GLY A 29 10.59 19.92 -17.31
N ARG A 30 10.80 18.68 -16.90
CA ARG A 30 9.70 17.78 -16.53
C ARG A 30 9.67 17.63 -15.02
N GLY A 31 8.49 17.59 -14.44
CA GLY A 31 8.34 17.40 -13.02
C GLY A 31 8.84 16.03 -12.57
N THR A 32 9.00 15.88 -11.26
CA THR A 32 9.36 14.61 -10.66
C THR A 32 8.33 13.56 -11.01
N PRO A 33 8.75 12.40 -11.57
CA PRO A 33 7.79 11.36 -11.88
C PRO A 33 7.08 10.89 -10.61
N THR A 34 5.77 10.80 -10.68
CA THR A 34 4.97 10.24 -9.60
C THR A 34 5.06 8.71 -9.67
N PRO A 35 5.38 8.02 -8.57
CA PRO A 35 5.39 6.56 -8.60
C PRO A 35 4.04 6.01 -9.04
N ALA A 36 4.08 5.06 -9.94
CA ALA A 36 2.85 4.41 -10.40
C ALA A 36 2.38 3.41 -9.35
N PHE A 37 1.09 3.34 -9.13
CA PHE A 37 0.49 2.39 -8.20
C PHE A 37 -0.88 2.00 -8.75
N ALA A 38 -1.44 0.91 -8.20
CA ALA A 38 -2.77 0.48 -8.61
C ALA A 38 -3.82 1.27 -7.85
N GLU A 39 -4.91 1.56 -8.50
CA GLU A 39 -6.03 2.25 -7.87
C GLU A 39 -7.31 1.48 -8.10
N TYR A 40 -8.11 1.38 -7.05
CA TYR A 40 -9.40 0.71 -7.04
C TYR A 40 -10.45 1.65 -6.49
N ARG A 41 -11.71 1.34 -6.76
CA ARG A 41 -12.83 2.03 -6.15
C ARG A 41 -13.76 0.99 -5.54
N THR A 42 -14.05 1.14 -4.26
CA THR A 42 -14.91 0.20 -3.57
C THR A 42 -16.38 0.36 -4.02
N THR A 43 -17.19 -0.62 -3.65
CA THR A 43 -18.61 -0.57 -3.94
C THR A 43 -19.26 0.69 -3.36
N GLY A 44 -18.81 1.13 -2.20
CA GLY A 44 -19.28 2.37 -1.59
C GLY A 44 -18.68 3.65 -2.14
N GLY A 45 -17.78 3.55 -3.11
CA GLY A 45 -17.21 4.72 -3.79
C GLY A 45 -15.93 5.26 -3.21
N TYR A 46 -15.25 4.52 -2.35
CA TYR A 46 -13.98 4.95 -1.76
C TYR A 46 -12.81 4.54 -2.63
N ARG A 47 -11.86 5.46 -2.79
CA ARG A 47 -10.64 5.16 -3.55
C ARG A 47 -9.70 4.34 -2.69
N VAL A 48 -9.14 3.30 -3.29
CA VAL A 48 -8.18 2.43 -2.62
C VAL A 48 -6.91 2.40 -3.46
N LEU A 49 -5.79 2.69 -2.81
CA LEU A 49 -4.48 2.73 -3.48
C LEU A 49 -3.66 1.53 -3.02
N CYS A 50 -2.97 0.89 -3.96
CA CYS A 50 -2.17 -0.30 -3.70
C CYS A 50 -0.79 -0.12 -4.28
N GLY A 51 0.25 -0.17 -3.44
CA GLY A 51 1.63 -0.05 -3.87
C GLY A 51 2.15 -1.38 -4.42
N LYS A 52 2.99 -1.31 -5.43
CA LYS A 52 3.57 -2.49 -6.07
C LYS A 52 4.99 -2.77 -5.63
N ASN A 53 5.60 -1.86 -4.92
CA ASN A 53 6.95 -2.02 -4.37
C ASN A 53 7.13 -1.09 -3.19
N ASN A 54 8.29 -1.18 -2.54
CA ASN A 54 8.52 -0.41 -1.32
C ASN A 54 8.47 1.09 -1.51
N LEU A 55 8.92 1.60 -2.65
CA LEU A 55 8.87 3.04 -2.92
C LEU A 55 7.44 3.52 -3.11
N GLN A 56 6.62 2.75 -3.82
CA GLN A 56 5.22 3.07 -3.98
C GLN A 56 4.47 2.94 -2.66
N ASN A 57 4.78 1.91 -1.87
CA ASN A 57 4.18 1.75 -0.54
C ASN A 57 4.47 2.96 0.34
N GLU A 58 5.72 3.42 0.31
CA GLU A 58 6.13 4.61 1.06
C GLU A 58 5.33 5.83 0.59
N TYR A 59 5.23 5.99 -0.70
CA TYR A 59 4.57 7.14 -1.30
C TYR A 59 3.09 7.20 -0.93
N ILE A 60 2.35 6.11 -1.12
CA ILE A 60 0.92 6.12 -0.85
C ILE A 60 0.62 6.26 0.64
N THR A 61 1.46 5.69 1.49
CA THR A 61 1.23 5.69 2.94
C THR A 61 1.61 7.02 3.58
N HIS A 62 2.71 7.61 3.16
CA HIS A 62 3.26 8.79 3.84
C HIS A 62 3.08 10.09 3.07
N LYS A 63 2.73 10.05 1.78
CA LYS A 63 2.56 11.25 0.98
C LYS A 63 1.12 11.49 0.54
N LEU A 64 0.39 10.43 0.20
CA LEU A 64 -0.97 10.56 -0.32
C LEU A 64 -2.03 10.38 0.76
N ALA A 65 -1.84 9.44 1.67
CA ALA A 65 -2.82 9.18 2.70
C ALA A 65 -2.80 10.26 3.78
N THR A 66 -3.97 10.52 4.37
CA THR A 66 -4.06 11.38 5.53
C THR A 66 -4.18 10.53 6.78
N LYS A 67 -4.03 11.15 7.95
CA LYS A 67 -4.00 10.41 9.21
C LYS A 67 -5.29 9.66 9.53
N THR A 68 -6.40 10.08 8.97
CA THR A 68 -7.70 9.45 9.22
C THR A 68 -8.02 8.34 8.22
N ASP A 69 -7.22 8.19 7.17
CA ASP A 69 -7.43 7.13 6.19
C ASP A 69 -7.05 5.78 6.78
N PHE A 70 -7.54 4.70 6.17
CA PHE A 70 -7.26 3.34 6.64
C PHE A 70 -6.16 2.69 5.82
N TRP A 71 -5.30 1.97 6.52
CA TRP A 71 -4.16 1.25 5.94
C TRP A 71 -4.36 -0.24 6.19
N PHE A 72 -4.05 -1.05 5.19
CA PHE A 72 -4.24 -2.50 5.23
C PHE A 72 -2.96 -3.19 4.80
N HIS A 73 -2.68 -4.33 5.44
CA HIS A 73 -1.51 -5.14 5.09
C HIS A 73 -1.73 -6.57 5.55
N ALA A 74 -1.34 -7.55 4.72
CA ALA A 74 -1.45 -8.94 5.12
C ALA A 74 -0.62 -9.19 6.38
N LYS A 75 -1.20 -9.88 7.34
CA LYS A 75 -0.59 -10.07 8.66
C LYS A 75 0.64 -10.97 8.56
N ASN A 76 1.76 -10.47 9.08
CA ASN A 76 3.01 -11.22 9.19
C ASN A 76 3.51 -11.80 7.86
N LYS A 77 3.17 -11.18 6.74
CA LYS A 77 3.60 -11.63 5.42
C LYS A 77 4.02 -10.44 4.58
N PRO A 78 4.99 -10.63 3.67
CA PRO A 78 5.32 -9.58 2.72
C PRO A 78 4.11 -9.26 1.85
N GLY A 79 3.92 -8.00 1.54
CA GLY A 79 2.80 -7.60 0.71
C GLY A 79 2.76 -6.11 0.47
N SER A 80 1.79 -5.69 -0.32
CA SER A 80 1.58 -4.29 -0.64
C SER A 80 0.93 -3.55 0.50
N HIS A 81 1.28 -2.28 0.65
CA HIS A 81 0.49 -1.36 1.45
C HIS A 81 -0.76 -1.01 0.65
N VAL A 82 -1.90 -1.06 1.31
CA VAL A 82 -3.18 -0.68 0.72
C VAL A 82 -3.78 0.40 1.58
N VAL A 83 -4.21 1.49 0.96
CA VAL A 83 -4.77 2.62 1.68
C VAL A 83 -6.15 2.93 1.12
N MET A 84 -7.15 3.02 1.98
CA MET A 84 -8.49 3.46 1.60
C MET A 84 -8.66 4.90 2.03
N LEU A 85 -8.87 5.78 1.05
CA LEU A 85 -8.98 7.21 1.27
C LEU A 85 -10.42 7.57 1.61
N LEU A 86 -10.62 8.29 2.71
CA LEU A 86 -11.96 8.67 3.13
C LEU A 86 -12.48 9.89 2.37
N GLU A 87 -11.61 10.85 2.12
CA GLU A 87 -11.94 12.04 1.32
C GLU A 87 -13.21 12.74 1.78
N GLY A 88 -13.41 12.77 3.11
CA GLY A 88 -14.56 13.46 3.70
C GLY A 88 -15.87 12.68 3.64
N LYS A 89 -15.85 11.43 3.17
CA LYS A 89 -17.08 10.66 3.00
C LYS A 89 -17.59 9.98 4.28
N GLY A 90 -16.85 10.10 5.38
CA GLY A 90 -17.21 9.42 6.61
C GLY A 90 -16.68 7.99 6.65
N GLU A 91 -17.15 7.20 7.62
CA GLU A 91 -16.65 5.84 7.80
C GLU A 91 -17.21 4.91 6.73
N PRO A 92 -16.34 4.13 6.08
CA PRO A 92 -16.81 3.18 5.06
C PRO A 92 -17.65 2.05 5.65
N PRO A 93 -18.58 1.51 4.86
CA PRO A 93 -19.32 0.31 5.27
C PRO A 93 -18.40 -0.90 5.41
N ALA A 94 -18.84 -1.92 6.14
CA ALA A 94 -18.07 -3.14 6.36
C ALA A 94 -17.66 -3.80 5.05
N GLU A 95 -18.51 -3.78 4.05
CA GLU A 95 -18.19 -4.35 2.74
C GLU A 95 -16.96 -3.71 2.12
N ASP A 96 -16.82 -2.40 2.26
CA ASP A 96 -15.70 -1.68 1.69
C ASP A 96 -14.40 -2.06 2.41
N PHE A 97 -14.44 -2.25 3.73
CA PHE A 97 -13.28 -2.76 4.46
C PHE A 97 -12.89 -4.14 3.97
N THR A 98 -13.86 -5.01 3.73
CA THR A 98 -13.60 -6.35 3.20
C THR A 98 -12.95 -6.27 1.82
N GLU A 99 -13.42 -5.37 0.97
CA GLU A 99 -12.84 -5.19 -0.36
C GLU A 99 -11.38 -4.71 -0.27
N ALA A 100 -11.12 -3.71 0.56
CA ALA A 100 -9.74 -3.22 0.73
C ALA A 100 -8.83 -4.29 1.32
N ALA A 101 -9.31 -5.03 2.32
CA ALA A 101 -8.54 -6.13 2.89
C ALA A 101 -8.28 -7.22 1.86
N SER A 102 -9.24 -7.50 0.99
CA SER A 102 -9.07 -8.48 -0.08
C SER A 102 -7.98 -8.05 -1.06
N ILE A 103 -7.91 -6.77 -1.38
CA ILE A 103 -6.84 -6.25 -2.23
C ILE A 103 -5.49 -6.51 -1.58
N ALA A 104 -5.35 -6.22 -0.28
CA ALA A 104 -4.11 -6.47 0.43
C ALA A 104 -3.74 -7.95 0.44
N ALA A 105 -4.73 -8.83 0.58
CA ALA A 105 -4.48 -10.27 0.57
C ALA A 105 -4.02 -10.75 -0.80
N ILE A 106 -4.63 -10.25 -1.88
CA ILE A 106 -4.27 -10.64 -3.24
C ILE A 106 -2.84 -10.25 -3.57
N PHE A 107 -2.40 -9.09 -3.12
CA PHE A 107 -1.06 -8.59 -3.42
C PHE A 107 -0.09 -8.86 -2.27
N SER A 108 -0.15 -10.05 -1.71
CA SER A 108 0.73 -10.48 -0.64
C SER A 108 1.28 -11.87 -0.92
N ALA A 109 2.20 -12.30 -0.07
CA ALA A 109 2.75 -13.65 -0.15
C ALA A 109 1.71 -14.73 0.15
N ALA A 110 0.52 -14.34 0.62
CA ALA A 110 -0.57 -15.27 0.87
C ALA A 110 -1.48 -15.46 -0.35
N GLU A 111 -1.11 -14.92 -1.51
CA GLU A 111 -1.91 -15.07 -2.70
C GLU A 111 -2.21 -16.54 -2.99
N GLY A 112 -3.48 -16.83 -3.28
CA GLY A 112 -3.92 -18.19 -3.53
C GLY A 112 -4.39 -18.94 -2.29
N ALA A 113 -4.13 -18.43 -1.09
CA ALA A 113 -4.65 -19.05 0.12
C ALA A 113 -6.17 -18.86 0.20
N PRO A 114 -6.91 -19.87 0.68
CA PRO A 114 -8.36 -19.73 0.79
C PRO A 114 -8.80 -18.67 1.78
N LEU A 115 -8.01 -18.46 2.85
CA LEU A 115 -8.29 -17.41 3.83
C LEU A 115 -6.99 -16.69 4.14
N THR A 116 -7.08 -15.39 4.30
CA THR A 116 -5.93 -14.55 4.66
C THR A 116 -6.33 -13.58 5.74
N GLU A 117 -5.49 -13.48 6.76
CA GLU A 117 -5.68 -12.50 7.80
C GLU A 117 -4.98 -11.21 7.40
N VAL A 118 -5.69 -10.09 7.49
CA VAL A 118 -5.18 -8.78 7.09
C VAL A 118 -5.30 -7.83 8.27
N ASP A 119 -4.18 -7.20 8.63
CA ASP A 119 -4.20 -6.15 9.65
C ASP A 119 -4.63 -4.86 9.01
N TYR A 120 -5.41 -4.06 9.74
CA TYR A 120 -5.73 -2.72 9.29
C TYR A 120 -5.81 -1.77 10.49
N THR A 121 -5.51 -0.52 10.21
CA THR A 121 -5.53 0.53 11.22
C THR A 121 -5.61 1.87 10.51
N THR A 122 -5.80 2.96 11.26
CA THR A 122 -5.70 4.27 10.63
C THR A 122 -4.23 4.63 10.42
N VAL A 123 -3.97 5.44 9.41
CA VAL A 123 -2.60 5.88 9.11
C VAL A 123 -1.96 6.58 10.31
N ARG A 124 -2.76 7.24 11.13
CA ARG A 124 -2.29 7.89 12.35
C ARG A 124 -1.51 6.94 13.26
N ASN A 125 -1.88 5.67 13.28
CA ASN A 125 -1.26 4.68 14.16
C ASN A 125 0.03 4.09 13.60
N LEU A 126 0.40 4.44 12.38
CA LEU A 126 1.61 3.96 11.77
C LEU A 126 2.80 4.85 12.16
N LYS A 127 3.92 4.22 12.44
CA LYS A 127 5.16 4.92 12.78
C LYS A 127 6.29 4.38 11.94
N LYS A 128 7.17 5.27 11.55
CA LYS A 128 8.37 4.90 10.82
C LYS A 128 9.53 4.91 11.79
N ALA A 129 10.17 3.77 11.99
CA ALA A 129 11.32 3.69 12.88
C ALA A 129 12.47 4.52 12.32
N PRO A 130 13.29 5.15 13.18
CA PRO A 130 14.47 5.90 12.70
C PRO A 130 15.35 5.01 11.87
N GLY A 131 15.75 5.49 10.69
CA GLY A 131 16.58 4.72 9.78
C GLY A 131 15.89 3.59 9.06
N ALA A 132 14.57 3.48 9.19
CA ALA A 132 13.84 2.43 8.51
C ALA A 132 13.86 2.61 7.00
N LYS A 133 13.90 1.48 6.28
CA LYS A 133 13.87 1.48 4.82
C LYS A 133 12.49 1.86 4.32
N PRO A 134 12.38 2.33 3.06
CA PRO A 134 11.07 2.67 2.49
C PRO A 134 10.07 1.52 2.59
N GLY A 135 8.84 1.84 2.92
CA GLY A 135 7.79 0.86 3.02
C GLY A 135 7.72 0.13 4.36
N TYR A 136 8.65 0.40 5.27
CA TYR A 136 8.63 -0.24 6.58
C TYR A 136 7.94 0.67 7.59
N VAL A 137 6.93 0.12 8.25
CA VAL A 137 6.19 0.82 9.29
C VAL A 137 6.00 -0.11 10.47
N VAL A 138 5.81 0.48 11.65
CA VAL A 138 5.43 -0.27 12.85
C VAL A 138 4.11 0.31 13.36
N TYR A 139 3.32 -0.55 13.99
CA TYR A 139 2.05 -0.15 14.58
C TYR A 139 1.77 -1.05 15.77
N HIS A 140 1.14 -0.48 16.79
CA HIS A 140 0.81 -1.22 18.00
C HIS A 140 -0.69 -1.33 18.19
N THR A 141 -1.47 -0.49 17.54
CA THR A 141 -2.91 -0.51 17.58
C THR A 141 -3.43 -0.85 16.21
N ASN A 142 -4.15 -1.96 16.12
CA ASN A 142 -4.73 -2.37 14.83
C ASN A 142 -5.90 -3.30 15.05
N TRP A 143 -6.66 -3.50 14.00
CA TRP A 143 -7.69 -4.53 13.90
C TRP A 143 -7.25 -5.53 12.84
N SER A 144 -7.90 -6.70 12.84
CA SER A 144 -7.63 -7.72 11.83
C SER A 144 -8.93 -8.17 11.21
N ALA A 145 -8.86 -8.46 9.92
CA ALA A 145 -9.97 -9.04 9.17
C ALA A 145 -9.48 -10.30 8.49
N THR A 146 -10.30 -11.36 8.51
CA THR A 146 -10.00 -12.57 7.76
C THR A 146 -10.85 -12.53 6.50
N VAL A 147 -10.20 -12.61 5.34
CA VAL A 147 -10.87 -12.50 4.07
C VAL A 147 -10.62 -13.71 3.19
N SER A 148 -11.58 -14.00 2.31
CA SER A 148 -11.48 -15.02 1.29
C SER A 148 -11.57 -14.29 -0.06
N PRO A 149 -10.45 -13.81 -0.61
CA PRO A 149 -10.49 -12.94 -1.76
C PRO A 149 -11.05 -13.61 -3.00
N ASP A 150 -11.92 -12.91 -3.69
CA ASP A 150 -12.39 -13.29 -5.02
C ASP A 150 -11.69 -12.37 -6.02
N LYS A 151 -10.68 -12.91 -6.71
CA LYS A 151 -9.88 -12.10 -7.62
C LYS A 151 -10.70 -11.48 -8.74
N ASP A 152 -11.69 -12.21 -9.24
CA ASP A 152 -12.51 -11.70 -10.33
C ASP A 152 -13.36 -10.52 -9.89
N GLN A 153 -13.94 -10.62 -8.69
CA GLN A 153 -14.74 -9.53 -8.16
C GLN A 153 -13.87 -8.31 -7.90
N ILE A 154 -12.70 -8.52 -7.30
CA ILE A 154 -11.79 -7.41 -6.98
C ILE A 154 -11.26 -6.76 -8.25
N ALA A 155 -10.97 -7.54 -9.28
CA ALA A 155 -10.50 -6.99 -10.56
C ALA A 155 -11.51 -6.00 -11.15
N LYS A 156 -12.80 -6.23 -10.93
CA LYS A 156 -13.84 -5.33 -11.44
C LYS A 156 -13.82 -3.96 -10.75
N LEU A 157 -13.22 -3.86 -9.58
CA LEU A 157 -13.11 -2.61 -8.84
C LEU A 157 -11.95 -1.76 -9.33
N ARG A 158 -11.06 -2.32 -10.13
CA ARG A 158 -9.84 -1.63 -10.53
C ARG A 158 -10.11 -0.48 -11.48
N ILE A 159 -9.48 0.66 -11.21
CA ILE A 159 -9.58 1.85 -12.03
C ILE A 159 -8.32 2.00 -12.89
N LYS A 160 -7.15 1.80 -12.28
CA LYS A 160 -5.88 1.89 -13.00
C LYS A 160 -4.71 1.25 -12.25
#